data_22b04747867ff7c28107e82f0e28e8aa
#
_entry.id   22b04747867ff7c28107e82f0e28e8aa
#
_cell.length_a   1.000
_cell.length_b   1.000
_cell.length_c   1.000
_cell.angle_alpha   90.00
_cell.angle_beta   90.00
_cell.angle_gamma   90.00
#
_symmetry.space_group_name_H-M   'P 1'
#
loop_
_entity.id
_entity.type
_entity.pdbx_description
1 polymer ?
#
loop_
_entity_poly.entity_id
_entity_poly.type
_entity_poly.pdbx_seq_one_letter_code
_entity_poly.pdbx_strand_id
1 'polypeptide(L)'
;GQIAYFLVDSKNNFAEIEYCIGSDFQCKGYATEATKAVIQYGFDKINLHKVQICTKTINKPSKRVIEKCGFTYEGTLRDYFYMDGEYVGRLYFSMLKSEFESKQN
;
A
#
# COMPACT_ATOMS: atom_id res chain seq x y z
N GLY A 1 4.45 -7.63 12.43
CA GLY A 1 4.42 -6.60 11.41
C GLY A 1 3.48 -5.46 11.74
N GLN A 2 3.69 -4.35 11.10
CA GLN A 2 2.88 -3.16 11.31
C GLN A 2 2.40 -2.61 9.98
N ILE A 3 1.15 -2.13 9.98
CA ILE A 3 0.60 -1.38 8.87
C ILE A 3 -0.04 -0.13 9.47
N ALA A 4 0.38 1.04 9.00
CA ALA A 4 -0.14 2.29 9.52
C ALA A 4 -0.06 3.36 8.44
N TYR A 5 -0.87 4.41 8.58
CA TYR A 5 -0.77 5.54 7.67
C TYR A 5 0.50 6.32 8.00
N PHE A 6 1.36 6.45 7.00
CA PHE A 6 2.64 7.11 7.15
C PHE A 6 2.53 8.61 6.85
N LEU A 7 1.80 8.94 5.80
CA LEU A 7 1.64 10.31 5.34
C LEU A 7 0.17 10.57 5.09
N VAL A 8 -0.37 11.62 5.71
CA VAL A 8 -1.75 12.03 5.48
C VAL A 8 -1.74 13.47 4.99
N ASP A 9 -2.33 13.68 3.80
CA ASP A 9 -2.47 14.99 3.21
C ASP A 9 -3.93 15.40 3.29
N SER A 10 -4.27 16.19 4.32
CA SER A 10 -5.66 16.60 4.54
C SER A 10 -6.17 17.59 3.51
N LYS A 11 -5.27 18.30 2.84
CA LYS A 11 -5.64 19.25 1.80
C LYS A 11 -6.11 18.53 0.55
N ASN A 12 -5.44 17.45 0.18
CA ASN A 12 -5.75 16.69 -1.03
C ASN A 12 -6.50 15.40 -0.73
N ASN A 13 -6.78 15.13 0.54
CA ASN A 13 -7.53 13.97 1.00
C ASN A 13 -6.94 12.64 0.55
N PHE A 14 -5.63 12.50 0.67
CA PHE A 14 -5.01 11.20 0.43
C PHE A 14 -4.04 10.85 1.55
N ALA A 15 -3.74 9.56 1.66
CA ALA A 15 -2.78 9.06 2.64
C ALA A 15 -1.94 7.96 2.03
N GLU A 16 -0.73 7.80 2.55
CA GLU A 16 0.15 6.72 2.15
C GLU A 16 0.27 5.75 3.29
N ILE A 17 0.12 4.46 2.98
CA ILE A 17 0.29 3.39 3.96
C ILE A 17 1.76 3.00 3.99
N GLU A 18 2.32 2.98 5.18
CA GLU A 18 3.64 2.40 5.38
C GLU A 18 3.45 0.91 5.62
N TYR A 19 4.03 0.11 4.74
CA TYR A 19 3.87 -1.34 4.75
C TYR A 19 5.15 -1.98 5.28
N CYS A 20 5.08 -2.47 6.49
CA CYS A 20 6.24 -3.04 7.17
C CYS A 20 5.84 -4.34 7.85
N ILE A 21 5.95 -5.44 7.13
CA ILE A 21 5.60 -6.77 7.65
C ILE A 21 6.85 -7.63 7.66
N GLY A 22 7.11 -8.26 8.80
CA GLY A 22 8.22 -9.16 8.93
C GLY A 22 8.08 -10.38 8.04
N SER A 23 9.21 -10.99 7.71
CA SER A 23 9.24 -12.12 6.80
C SER A 23 8.38 -13.30 7.26
N ASP A 24 8.23 -13.47 8.56
CA ASP A 24 7.46 -14.58 9.12
C ASP A 24 5.98 -14.50 8.81
N PHE A 25 5.48 -13.32 8.49
CA PHE A 25 4.05 -13.11 8.25
C PHE A 25 3.72 -12.90 6.79
N GLN A 26 4.72 -12.93 5.93
CA GLN A 26 4.49 -12.81 4.50
C GLN A 26 3.80 -14.06 4.00
N CYS A 27 2.89 -13.90 3.06
CA CYS A 27 2.17 -15.01 2.45
C CYS A 27 1.18 -15.73 3.37
N LYS A 28 0.85 -15.15 4.51
CA LYS A 28 -0.04 -15.77 5.49
C LYS A 28 -1.46 -15.24 5.50
N GLY A 29 -1.84 -14.43 4.57
CA GLY A 29 -3.18 -13.85 4.56
C GLY A 29 -3.40 -12.75 5.59
N TYR A 30 -2.65 -12.73 6.68
CA TYR A 30 -2.75 -11.67 7.68
C TYR A 30 -2.44 -10.31 7.09
N ALA A 31 -1.41 -10.25 6.24
CA ALA A 31 -1.02 -9.00 5.62
C ALA A 31 -2.15 -8.43 4.77
N THR A 32 -2.81 -9.30 4.01
CA THR A 32 -3.93 -8.90 3.16
C THR A 32 -5.10 -8.41 4.00
N GLU A 33 -5.46 -9.15 5.04
CA GLU A 33 -6.57 -8.78 5.90
C GLU A 33 -6.31 -7.49 6.66
N ALA A 34 -5.09 -7.34 7.21
CA ALA A 34 -4.72 -6.13 7.93
C ALA A 34 -4.71 -4.92 7.00
N THR A 35 -4.19 -5.08 5.79
CA THR A 35 -4.16 -4.00 4.81
C THR A 35 -5.58 -3.56 4.44
N LYS A 36 -6.47 -4.53 4.21
CA LYS A 36 -7.87 -4.22 3.90
C LYS A 36 -8.56 -3.47 5.03
N ALA A 37 -8.26 -3.83 6.28
CA ALA A 37 -8.85 -3.16 7.43
C ALA A 37 -8.38 -1.70 7.52
N VAL A 38 -7.11 -1.45 7.28
CA VAL A 38 -6.55 -0.09 7.28
C VAL A 38 -7.15 0.74 6.15
N ILE A 39 -7.30 0.15 4.96
CA ILE A 39 -7.92 0.81 3.81
C ILE A 39 -9.36 1.21 4.15
N GLN A 40 -10.12 0.28 4.71
CA GLN A 40 -11.50 0.54 5.08
C GLN A 40 -11.61 1.68 6.10
N TYR A 41 -10.74 1.68 7.09
CA TYR A 41 -10.69 2.75 8.08
C TYR A 41 -10.43 4.10 7.42
N GLY A 42 -9.49 4.14 6.48
CA GLY A 42 -9.16 5.39 5.78
C GLY A 42 -10.32 5.95 5.00
N PHE A 43 -11.02 5.12 4.26
CA PHE A 43 -12.14 5.59 3.45
C PHE A 43 -13.39 5.88 4.28
N ASP A 44 -13.68 5.04 5.28
CA ASP A 44 -14.92 5.17 6.05
C ASP A 44 -14.82 6.14 7.22
N LYS A 45 -13.70 6.19 7.91
CA LYS A 45 -13.56 7.00 9.13
C LYS A 45 -12.82 8.30 8.89
N ILE A 46 -11.79 8.27 8.06
CA ILE A 46 -11.00 9.47 7.76
C ILE A 46 -11.57 10.20 6.54
N ASN A 47 -12.36 9.49 5.75
CA ASN A 47 -13.01 10.03 4.55
C ASN A 47 -12.00 10.45 3.49
N LEU A 48 -11.00 9.62 3.27
CA LEU A 48 -9.99 9.87 2.25
C LEU A 48 -10.55 9.68 0.85
N HIS A 49 -10.00 10.41 -0.11
CA HIS A 49 -10.31 10.23 -1.52
C HIS A 49 -9.43 9.15 -2.14
N LYS A 50 -8.20 9.04 -1.67
CA LYS A 50 -7.20 8.16 -2.26
C LYS A 50 -6.30 7.58 -1.17
N VAL A 51 -5.97 6.30 -1.29
CA VAL A 51 -4.98 5.65 -0.45
C VAL A 51 -3.85 5.16 -1.35
N GLN A 52 -2.62 5.47 -0.98
CA GLN A 52 -1.43 5.13 -1.74
C GLN A 52 -0.57 4.17 -0.93
N ILE A 53 0.06 3.22 -1.60
CA ILE A 53 0.98 2.28 -0.95
C ILE A 53 2.17 2.06 -1.87
N CYS A 54 3.35 1.89 -1.26
CA CYS A 54 4.59 1.74 -2.01
C CYS A 54 5.35 0.53 -1.52
N THR A 55 6.15 -0.04 -2.40
CA THR A 55 7.05 -1.14 -2.05
C THR A 55 8.26 -1.13 -2.96
N LYS A 56 9.29 -1.88 -2.58
CA LYS A 56 10.50 -2.00 -3.38
C LYS A 56 10.27 -3.01 -4.51
N THR A 57 10.91 -2.78 -5.65
CA THR A 57 10.76 -3.67 -6.80
C THR A 57 11.17 -5.10 -6.51
N ILE A 58 12.10 -5.30 -5.58
CA ILE A 58 12.59 -6.64 -5.21
C ILE A 58 11.68 -7.34 -4.20
N ASN A 59 10.74 -6.62 -3.59
CA ASN A 59 9.88 -7.19 -2.56
C ASN A 59 8.63 -7.80 -3.18
N LYS A 60 8.79 -8.99 -3.76
CA LYS A 60 7.69 -9.69 -4.44
C LYS A 60 6.52 -10.06 -3.53
N PRO A 61 6.75 -10.50 -2.28
CA PRO A 61 5.62 -10.78 -1.39
C PRO A 61 4.75 -9.55 -1.11
N SER A 62 5.37 -8.38 -0.87
CA SER A 62 4.63 -7.14 -0.66
C SER A 62 3.81 -6.77 -1.88
N LYS A 63 4.42 -6.85 -3.06
CA LYS A 63 3.74 -6.55 -4.31
C LYS A 63 2.50 -7.45 -4.47
N ARG A 64 2.64 -8.73 -4.14
CA ARG A 64 1.55 -9.69 -4.25
C ARG A 64 0.38 -9.33 -3.33
N VAL A 65 0.68 -8.94 -2.09
CA VAL A 65 -0.35 -8.52 -1.13
C VAL A 65 -1.07 -7.27 -1.63
N ILE A 66 -0.31 -6.31 -2.13
CA ILE A 66 -0.86 -5.07 -2.68
C ILE A 66 -1.82 -5.37 -3.83
N GLU A 67 -1.41 -6.26 -4.73
CA GLU A 67 -2.25 -6.65 -5.87
C GLU A 67 -3.50 -7.38 -5.41
N LYS A 68 -3.40 -8.23 -4.40
CA LYS A 68 -4.55 -8.94 -3.85
C LYS A 68 -5.57 -8.00 -3.22
N CYS A 69 -5.11 -6.89 -2.68
CA CYS A 69 -6.01 -5.89 -2.10
C CYS A 69 -6.72 -5.07 -3.16
N GLY A 70 -6.32 -5.19 -4.41
CA GLY A 70 -7.00 -4.52 -5.50
C GLY A 70 -6.48 -3.14 -5.83
N PHE A 71 -5.26 -2.83 -5.42
CA PHE A 71 -4.63 -1.56 -5.78
C PHE A 71 -4.29 -1.50 -7.26
N THR A 72 -4.31 -0.30 -7.80
CA THR A 72 -3.92 -0.05 -9.17
C THR A 72 -2.46 0.39 -9.23
N TYR A 73 -1.69 -0.19 -10.13
CA TYR A 73 -0.30 0.18 -10.31
C TYR A 73 -0.21 1.57 -10.96
N GLU A 74 0.56 2.46 -10.33
CA GLU A 74 0.73 3.83 -10.82
C GLU A 74 2.03 4.04 -11.57
N GLY A 75 3.10 3.38 -11.13
CA GLY A 75 4.39 3.54 -11.78
C GLY A 75 5.55 3.11 -10.89
N THR A 76 6.74 3.21 -11.45
CA THR A 76 7.98 2.83 -10.77
C THR A 76 8.95 4.01 -10.81
N LEU A 77 9.51 4.35 -9.64
CA LEU A 77 10.61 5.31 -9.57
C LEU A 77 11.91 4.52 -9.58
N ARG A 78 12.70 4.71 -10.62
CA ARG A 78 13.95 3.96 -10.80
C ARG A 78 14.99 4.43 -9.79
N ASP A 79 15.83 3.48 -9.34
CA ASP A 79 16.98 3.78 -8.49
C ASP A 79 16.62 4.67 -7.29
N TYR A 80 15.53 4.36 -6.64
CA TYR A 80 15.02 5.14 -5.52
C TYR A 80 15.72 4.83 -4.21
N PHE A 81 16.03 3.54 -3.97
CA PHE A 81 16.68 3.09 -2.75
C PHE A 81 18.07 2.56 -3.05
N TYR A 82 19.02 2.83 -2.17
CA TYR A 82 20.33 2.22 -2.22
C TYR A 82 20.41 1.15 -1.14
N MET A 83 20.59 -0.10 -1.55
CA MET A 83 20.58 -1.25 -0.63
C MET A 83 21.62 -2.26 -1.05
N ASP A 84 22.48 -2.66 -0.09
CA ASP A 84 23.45 -3.73 -0.30
C ASP A 84 24.28 -3.56 -1.56
N GLY A 85 24.70 -2.33 -1.82
CA GLY A 85 25.55 -2.04 -2.98
C GLY A 85 24.82 -1.87 -4.29
N GLU A 86 23.49 -1.93 -4.27
CA GLU A 86 22.68 -1.82 -5.48
C GLU A 86 21.56 -0.81 -5.31
N TYR A 87 21.11 -0.24 -6.42
CA TYR A 87 19.95 0.64 -6.43
C TYR A 87 18.71 -0.16 -6.77
N VAL A 88 17.63 0.11 -6.04
CA VAL A 88 16.37 -0.60 -6.18
C VAL A 88 15.27 0.41 -6.44
N GLY A 89 14.36 0.07 -7.33
CA GLY A 89 13.24 0.94 -7.66
C GLY A 89 12.13 0.89 -6.62
N ARG A 90 11.28 1.90 -6.67
CA ARG A 90 10.11 2.02 -5.79
C ARG A 90 8.85 1.95 -6.63
N LEU A 91 7.98 0.99 -6.31
CA LEU A 91 6.69 0.81 -6.97
C LEU A 91 5.63 1.61 -6.23
N TYR A 92 4.76 2.28 -6.98
CA TYR A 92 3.64 3.03 -6.44
C TYR A 92 2.33 2.41 -6.88
N PHE A 93 1.45 2.21 -5.92
CA PHE A 93 0.09 1.71 -6.15
C PHE A 93 -0.89 2.62 -5.43
N SER A 94 -2.11 2.66 -5.91
CA SER A 94 -3.14 3.47 -5.25
C SER A 94 -4.53 2.84 -5.40
N MET A 95 -5.44 3.30 -4.54
CA MET A 95 -6.85 2.94 -4.63
C MET A 95 -7.64 4.20 -4.38
N LEU A 96 -8.58 4.50 -5.27
CA LEU A 96 -9.48 5.63 -5.11
C LEU A 96 -10.71 5.18 -4.30
N LYS A 97 -11.33 6.12 -3.59
CA LYS A 97 -12.52 5.83 -2.81
C LYS A 97 -13.61 5.21 -3.67
N SER A 98 -13.80 5.73 -4.89
CA SER A 98 -14.80 5.18 -5.81
C SER A 98 -14.53 3.72 -6.17
N GLU A 99 -13.25 3.36 -6.31
CA GLU A 99 -12.86 1.99 -6.58
C GLU A 99 -13.13 1.08 -5.39
N PHE A 100 -12.83 1.59 -4.19
CA PHE A 100 -13.09 0.85 -2.96
C PHE A 100 -14.57 0.57 -2.79
N GLU A 101 -15.41 1.58 -2.98
CA GLU A 101 -16.87 1.45 -2.84
C GLU A 101 -17.43 0.46 -3.87
N SER A 102 -16.90 0.50 -5.07
CA SER A 102 -17.32 -0.42 -6.13
C SER A 102 -17.08 -1.88 -5.77
N LYS A 103 -15.98 -2.14 -5.03
CA LYS A 103 -15.61 -3.49 -4.63
C LYS A 103 -16.39 -4.01 -3.43
N GLN A 104 -17.10 -3.13 -2.74
CA GLN A 104 -17.92 -3.51 -1.59
C GLN A 104 -19.26 -4.12 -2.00
N ASN A 105 -19.64 -4.02 -3.23
CA ASN A 105 -20.93 -4.54 -3.72
C ASN A 105 -20.86 -6.00 -4.12
#